data_b5e09408914800407c79d548e1ef2c0f
#
_entry.id   b5e09408914800407c79d548e1ef2c0f
#
_cell.length_a   1.000
_cell.length_b   1.000
_cell.length_c   1.000
_cell.angle_alpha   90.00
_cell.angle_beta   90.00
_cell.angle_gamma   90.00
#
_symmetry.space_group_name_H-M   'P 1'
#
loop_
_entity.id
_entity.type
_entity.pdbx_description
1 polymer ?
#
loop_
_entity_poly.entity_id
_entity_poly.type
_entity_poly.pdbx_seq_one_letter_code
_entity_poly.pdbx_strand_id
1 'polypeptide(L)'
;MPQDPNDEPAIELLKRINLDYTPCDNGHYENLPSGWAMCKLSDLCRIENGFAFSSNDYKTQGIPLVRISNIIHNTIDTTDCAYIEDVTDNKFKISKGDLLIAMSGATTGKMGVYPFDETAYLNQRVGNIKILNKSLLSPDYRNTYMQSKVDEILKIAYGGAQPNISASVIGNFDFPLPPYKEQIRIVKTVQRIFGQLDVITESL
;
A
#
# COMPACT_ATOMS: atom_id res chain seq x y z
N MET A 1 13.86 3.99 -18.63
CA MET A 1 14.90 2.93 -18.56
C MET A 1 14.64 1.97 -19.70
N PRO A 2 15.66 1.43 -20.38
CA PRO A 2 15.41 0.40 -21.38
C PRO A 2 14.88 -0.86 -20.70
N GLN A 3 13.83 -1.44 -21.28
CA GLN A 3 13.30 -2.73 -20.87
C GLN A 3 14.30 -3.83 -21.19
N ASP A 4 14.37 -4.84 -20.34
CA ASP A 4 15.15 -6.05 -20.63
C ASP A 4 14.22 -7.06 -21.32
N PRO A 5 14.49 -7.43 -22.60
CA PRO A 5 13.65 -8.38 -23.33
C PRO A 5 13.66 -9.79 -22.73
N ASN A 6 14.59 -10.09 -21.82
CA ASN A 6 14.67 -11.36 -21.12
C ASN A 6 13.86 -11.37 -19.80
N ASP A 7 13.24 -10.27 -19.41
CA ASP A 7 12.37 -10.27 -18.25
C ASP A 7 11.07 -11.01 -18.56
N GLU A 8 10.62 -11.81 -17.60
CA GLU A 8 9.35 -12.52 -17.71
C GLU A 8 8.19 -11.52 -17.79
N PRO A 9 7.34 -11.59 -18.83
CA PRO A 9 6.22 -10.66 -19.00
C PRO A 9 5.25 -10.70 -17.81
N ALA A 10 4.68 -9.56 -17.45
CA ALA A 10 3.76 -9.44 -16.30
C ALA A 10 2.50 -10.31 -16.46
N ILE A 11 2.05 -10.56 -17.68
CA ILE A 11 0.91 -11.46 -17.93
C ILE A 11 1.19 -12.88 -17.41
N GLU A 12 2.42 -13.37 -17.52
CA GLU A 12 2.79 -14.70 -17.01
C GLU A 12 2.82 -14.71 -15.47
N LEU A 13 3.15 -13.56 -14.84
CA LEU A 13 3.03 -13.41 -13.40
C LEU A 13 1.55 -13.50 -12.96
N LEU A 14 0.65 -12.83 -13.67
CA LEU A 14 -0.79 -12.82 -13.36
C LEU A 14 -1.44 -14.19 -13.57
N LYS A 15 -1.02 -14.95 -14.58
CA LYS A 15 -1.49 -16.31 -14.80
C LYS A 15 -1.12 -17.29 -13.67
N ARG A 16 -0.13 -16.95 -12.82
CA ARG A 16 0.17 -17.75 -11.62
C ARG A 16 -0.90 -17.60 -10.54
N ILE A 17 -1.69 -16.52 -10.57
CA ILE A 17 -2.83 -16.31 -9.66
C ILE A 17 -4.08 -16.97 -10.25
N ASN A 18 -4.31 -16.78 -11.54
CA ASN A 18 -5.43 -17.32 -12.28
C ASN A 18 -4.98 -17.69 -13.71
N LEU A 19 -5.03 -18.97 -14.06
CA LEU A 19 -4.59 -19.46 -15.37
C LEU A 19 -5.31 -18.78 -16.54
N ASP A 20 -6.59 -18.43 -16.36
CA ASP A 20 -7.42 -17.78 -17.37
C ASP A 20 -7.43 -16.25 -17.22
N TYR A 21 -6.41 -15.68 -16.57
CA TYR A 21 -6.35 -14.25 -16.34
C TYR A 21 -6.35 -13.48 -17.66
N THR A 22 -7.31 -12.58 -17.78
CA THR A 22 -7.40 -11.62 -18.89
C THR A 22 -7.10 -10.23 -18.34
N PRO A 23 -6.09 -9.51 -18.89
CA PRO A 23 -5.80 -8.14 -18.47
C PRO A 23 -7.03 -7.25 -18.56
N CYS A 24 -7.13 -6.29 -17.64
CA CYS A 24 -8.12 -5.23 -17.74
C CYS A 24 -7.90 -4.41 -19.00
N ASP A 25 -8.96 -3.75 -19.47
CA ASP A 25 -8.82 -2.72 -20.49
C ASP A 25 -7.80 -1.67 -20.01
N ASN A 26 -6.93 -1.23 -20.93
CA ASN A 26 -5.86 -0.27 -20.62
C ASN A 26 -6.37 1.10 -20.18
N GLY A 27 -7.68 1.39 -20.31
CA GLY A 27 -8.30 2.62 -19.85
C GLY A 27 -7.58 3.87 -20.36
N HIS A 28 -6.97 4.62 -19.45
CA HIS A 28 -6.22 5.84 -19.76
C HIS A 28 -4.78 5.59 -20.25
N TYR A 29 -4.31 4.34 -20.29
CA TYR A 29 -2.96 4.00 -20.74
C TYR A 29 -3.00 3.47 -22.17
N GLU A 30 -3.00 4.39 -23.15
CA GLU A 30 -3.04 4.03 -24.59
C GLU A 30 -1.85 3.17 -25.02
N ASN A 31 -0.70 3.28 -24.33
CA ASN A 31 0.53 2.55 -24.66
C ASN A 31 1.23 2.04 -23.40
N LEU A 32 0.86 0.85 -22.94
CA LEU A 32 1.67 0.16 -21.94
C LEU A 32 3.00 -0.29 -22.56
N PRO A 33 4.11 -0.16 -21.81
CA PRO A 33 5.39 -0.69 -22.26
C PRO A 33 5.32 -2.21 -22.53
N SER A 34 6.15 -2.70 -23.42
CA SER A 34 6.21 -4.14 -23.75
C SER A 34 6.46 -4.98 -22.49
N GLY A 35 5.79 -6.10 -22.34
CA GLY A 35 5.91 -6.98 -21.18
C GLY A 35 5.13 -6.54 -19.93
N TRP A 36 4.53 -5.33 -19.93
CA TRP A 36 3.63 -4.90 -18.86
C TRP A 36 2.21 -5.43 -19.06
N ALA A 37 1.45 -5.50 -17.99
CA ALA A 37 0.02 -5.84 -18.05
C ALA A 37 -0.79 -4.91 -17.14
N MET A 38 -2.00 -4.54 -17.57
CA MET A 38 -2.94 -3.82 -16.74
C MET A 38 -3.76 -4.80 -15.90
N CYS A 39 -3.83 -4.55 -14.59
CA CYS A 39 -4.67 -5.30 -13.67
C CYS A 39 -5.32 -4.35 -12.65
N LYS A 40 -6.16 -4.86 -11.76
CA LYS A 40 -6.63 -4.11 -10.61
C LYS A 40 -5.69 -4.33 -9.42
N LEU A 41 -5.58 -3.34 -8.55
CA LEU A 41 -4.79 -3.51 -7.31
C LEU A 41 -5.31 -4.70 -6.47
N SER A 42 -6.62 -4.97 -6.50
CA SER A 42 -7.25 -6.11 -5.83
C SER A 42 -6.81 -7.48 -6.36
N ASP A 43 -6.26 -7.55 -7.58
CA ASP A 43 -5.72 -8.81 -8.13
C ASP A 43 -4.39 -9.19 -7.46
N LEU A 44 -3.68 -8.21 -6.92
CA LEU A 44 -2.34 -8.35 -6.34
C LEU A 44 -2.30 -8.14 -4.83
N CYS A 45 -3.28 -7.41 -4.29
CA CYS A 45 -3.33 -7.02 -2.88
C CYS A 45 -4.72 -7.24 -2.30
N ARG A 46 -4.77 -7.65 -1.03
CA ARG A 46 -5.98 -7.58 -0.22
C ARG A 46 -5.97 -6.28 0.57
N ILE A 47 -7.07 -5.55 0.54
CA ILE A 47 -7.24 -4.34 1.34
C ILE A 47 -8.16 -4.68 2.51
N GLU A 48 -7.61 -4.66 3.72
CA GLU A 48 -8.29 -5.08 4.94
C GLU A 48 -8.40 -3.88 5.89
N ASN A 49 -9.62 -3.60 6.36
CA ASN A 49 -9.82 -2.61 7.43
C ASN A 49 -9.52 -3.24 8.79
N GLY A 50 -9.08 -2.42 9.74
CA GLY A 50 -8.94 -2.82 11.12
C GLY A 50 -10.27 -3.00 11.85
N PHE A 51 -10.18 -3.35 13.13
CA PHE A 51 -11.33 -3.59 13.99
C PHE A 51 -11.70 -2.36 14.83
N ALA A 52 -12.99 -2.24 15.17
CA ALA A 52 -13.53 -1.18 16.00
C ALA A 52 -13.33 -1.48 17.50
N PHE A 53 -12.08 -1.43 17.96
CA PHE A 53 -11.80 -1.59 19.39
C PHE A 53 -12.43 -0.46 20.19
N SER A 54 -13.08 -0.80 21.29
CA SER A 54 -13.64 0.16 22.25
C SER A 54 -12.50 0.86 22.99
N SER A 55 -12.62 2.16 23.24
CA SER A 55 -11.68 2.88 24.10
C SER A 55 -11.60 2.31 25.53
N ASN A 56 -12.65 1.62 26.00
CA ASN A 56 -12.66 0.95 27.29
C ASN A 56 -11.72 -0.27 27.34
N ASP A 57 -11.35 -0.82 26.18
CA ASP A 57 -10.45 -1.97 26.07
C ASP A 57 -8.99 -1.55 26.02
N TYR A 58 -8.71 -0.24 25.95
CA TYR A 58 -7.34 0.28 25.85
C TYR A 58 -6.58 0.06 27.17
N LYS A 59 -5.36 -0.40 27.03
CA LYS A 59 -4.40 -0.68 28.11
C LYS A 59 -3.16 0.18 27.95
N THR A 60 -2.34 0.22 29.00
CA THR A 60 -1.02 0.85 28.99
C THR A 60 0.08 -0.09 28.48
N GLN A 61 -0.21 -1.39 28.39
CA GLN A 61 0.70 -2.44 27.93
C GLN A 61 -0.08 -3.52 27.17
N GLY A 62 0.57 -4.25 26.28
CA GLY A 62 -0.01 -5.31 25.47
C GLY A 62 0.43 -5.22 24.03
N ILE A 63 -0.47 -5.57 23.12
CA ILE A 63 -0.22 -5.48 21.68
C ILE A 63 -0.56 -4.05 21.21
N PRO A 64 0.34 -3.36 20.50
CA PRO A 64 0.10 -2.00 20.00
C PRO A 64 -1.13 -1.97 19.07
N LEU A 65 -1.96 -0.93 19.23
CA LEU A 65 -3.09 -0.64 18.36
C LEU A 65 -2.76 0.55 17.46
N VAL A 66 -2.49 0.27 16.18
CA VAL A 66 -2.18 1.32 15.20
C VAL A 66 -3.45 2.03 14.77
N ARG A 67 -3.47 3.35 14.95
CA ARG A 67 -4.54 4.27 14.57
C ARG A 67 -4.04 5.25 13.51
N ILE A 68 -4.94 6.01 12.89
CA ILE A 68 -4.59 7.02 11.88
C ILE A 68 -3.58 8.06 12.37
N SER A 69 -3.54 8.35 13.69
CA SER A 69 -2.56 9.26 14.31
C SER A 69 -1.14 8.71 14.34
N ASN A 70 -0.99 7.40 14.23
CA ASN A 70 0.31 6.73 14.25
C ASN A 70 1.00 6.68 12.86
N ILE A 71 0.29 7.13 11.80
CA ILE A 71 0.86 7.19 10.45
C ILE A 71 1.56 8.55 10.28
N ILE A 72 2.89 8.56 10.32
CA ILE A 72 3.72 9.77 10.32
C ILE A 72 4.90 9.58 9.35
N HIS A 73 5.13 10.56 8.48
CA HIS A 73 6.30 10.58 7.57
C HIS A 73 6.55 9.27 6.81
N ASN A 74 5.49 8.69 6.21
CA ASN A 74 5.53 7.43 5.45
C ASN A 74 5.92 6.18 6.25
N THR A 75 5.91 6.26 7.58
CA THR A 75 6.16 5.15 8.51
C THR A 75 5.11 5.11 9.61
N ILE A 76 5.22 4.16 10.51
CA ILE A 76 4.35 4.02 11.67
C ILE A 76 5.16 4.31 12.94
N ASP A 77 4.67 5.28 13.70
CA ASP A 77 5.20 5.60 15.03
C ASP A 77 4.28 5.01 16.11
N THR A 78 4.84 4.16 16.95
CA THR A 78 4.11 3.50 18.04
C THR A 78 4.38 4.12 19.41
N THR A 79 5.11 5.23 19.49
CA THR A 79 5.48 5.90 20.75
C THR A 79 4.26 6.22 21.61
N ASP A 80 3.18 6.74 20.99
CA ASP A 80 1.91 7.09 21.65
C ASP A 80 0.78 6.12 21.26
N CYS A 81 1.09 4.85 21.04
CA CYS A 81 0.06 3.85 20.76
C CYS A 81 -0.79 3.55 21.98
N ALA A 82 -2.08 3.30 21.77
CA ALA A 82 -2.87 2.52 22.69
C ALA A 82 -2.47 1.04 22.55
N TYR A 83 -2.68 0.27 23.61
CA TYR A 83 -2.44 -1.17 23.64
C TYR A 83 -3.75 -1.91 23.90
N ILE A 84 -3.83 -3.15 23.47
CA ILE A 84 -4.96 -4.04 23.76
C ILE A 84 -4.44 -5.43 24.15
N GLU A 85 -5.27 -6.20 24.81
CA GLU A 85 -5.01 -7.62 25.06
C GLU A 85 -5.02 -8.40 23.74
N ASP A 86 -4.31 -9.53 23.67
CA ASP A 86 -4.37 -10.39 22.47
C ASP A 86 -5.77 -11.05 22.38
N VAL A 87 -6.52 -10.62 21.38
CA VAL A 87 -7.86 -11.15 21.09
C VAL A 87 -7.81 -12.36 20.14
N THR A 88 -6.62 -12.89 19.86
CA THR A 88 -6.38 -14.09 19.03
C THR A 88 -6.87 -14.03 17.58
N ASP A 89 -7.57 -12.99 17.16
CA ASP A 89 -8.01 -12.83 15.77
C ASP A 89 -6.86 -12.27 14.91
N ASN A 90 -6.25 -13.15 14.12
CA ASN A 90 -5.15 -12.80 13.24
C ASN A 90 -5.55 -11.91 12.05
N LYS A 91 -6.85 -11.77 11.78
CA LYS A 91 -7.36 -10.98 10.64
C LYS A 91 -6.95 -9.51 10.72
N PHE A 92 -6.91 -8.96 11.93
CA PHE A 92 -6.61 -7.54 12.16
C PHE A 92 -5.16 -7.28 12.58
N LYS A 93 -4.33 -8.33 12.59
CA LYS A 93 -2.90 -8.23 12.89
C LYS A 93 -2.12 -7.79 11.66
N ILE A 94 -1.17 -6.90 11.89
CA ILE A 94 -0.23 -6.40 10.88
C ILE A 94 1.18 -6.86 11.21
N SER A 95 1.99 -6.93 10.18
CA SER A 95 3.38 -7.41 10.24
C SER A 95 4.32 -6.45 9.51
N LYS A 96 5.60 -6.57 9.80
CA LYS A 96 6.65 -5.78 9.14
C LYS A 96 6.54 -5.79 7.62
N GLY A 97 6.59 -4.60 7.04
CA GLY A 97 6.46 -4.39 5.60
C GLY A 97 5.03 -4.22 5.09
N ASP A 98 4.01 -4.37 5.95
CA ASP A 98 2.64 -4.03 5.59
C ASP A 98 2.50 -2.53 5.33
N LEU A 99 1.78 -2.15 4.27
CA LEU A 99 1.48 -0.75 3.95
C LEU A 99 0.13 -0.38 4.51
N LEU A 100 0.14 0.58 5.42
CA LEU A 100 -1.05 1.09 6.08
C LEU A 100 -1.49 2.41 5.48
N ILE A 101 -2.80 2.63 5.42
CA ILE A 101 -3.42 3.85 4.90
C ILE A 101 -4.51 4.36 5.85
N ALA A 102 -4.50 5.65 6.15
CA ALA A 102 -5.61 6.30 6.83
C ALA A 102 -6.81 6.41 5.88
N MET A 103 -7.92 5.77 6.22
CA MET A 103 -9.09 5.66 5.34
C MET A 103 -10.17 6.69 5.64
N SER A 104 -10.11 7.39 6.78
CA SER A 104 -11.11 8.40 7.14
C SER A 104 -10.54 9.48 8.05
N GLY A 105 -11.21 10.65 8.06
CA GLY A 105 -10.86 11.81 8.88
C GLY A 105 -9.83 12.73 8.24
N ALA A 106 -9.30 13.69 9.02
CA ALA A 106 -8.40 14.73 8.52
C ALA A 106 -7.05 14.21 7.96
N THR A 107 -6.70 12.95 8.24
CA THR A 107 -5.46 12.32 7.78
C THR A 107 -5.70 11.32 6.65
N THR A 108 -6.91 11.29 6.07
CA THR A 108 -7.25 10.39 4.96
C THR A 108 -6.19 10.48 3.84
N GLY A 109 -5.76 9.33 3.34
CA GLY A 109 -4.73 9.23 2.31
C GLY A 109 -3.29 9.19 2.81
N LYS A 110 -3.02 9.54 4.08
CA LYS A 110 -1.68 9.30 4.64
C LYS A 110 -1.38 7.82 4.69
N MET A 111 -0.18 7.46 4.28
CA MET A 111 0.29 6.07 4.27
C MET A 111 1.59 5.92 5.03
N GLY A 112 1.85 4.71 5.52
CA GLY A 112 3.10 4.36 6.19
C GLY A 112 3.36 2.87 6.16
N VAL A 113 4.63 2.49 6.06
CA VAL A 113 5.05 1.09 6.16
C VAL A 113 5.27 0.74 7.63
N TYR A 114 4.74 -0.40 8.06
CA TYR A 114 4.94 -0.91 9.41
C TYR A 114 6.37 -1.45 9.55
N PRO A 115 7.23 -0.85 10.40
CA PRO A 115 8.66 -1.16 10.40
C PRO A 115 9.08 -2.22 11.43
N PHE A 116 8.21 -2.59 12.38
CA PHE A 116 8.56 -3.40 13.54
C PHE A 116 8.42 -4.90 13.28
N ASP A 117 9.21 -5.71 13.97
CA ASP A 117 9.15 -7.18 13.91
C ASP A 117 7.98 -7.72 14.75
N GLU A 118 7.61 -7.02 15.82
CA GLU A 118 6.45 -7.33 16.63
C GLU A 118 5.16 -7.04 15.85
N THR A 119 4.16 -7.87 16.06
CA THR A 119 2.82 -7.65 15.48
C THR A 119 2.08 -6.54 16.22
N ALA A 120 1.19 -5.84 15.50
CA ALA A 120 0.25 -4.89 16.08
C ALA A 120 -1.17 -5.15 15.53
N TYR A 121 -2.17 -4.57 16.17
CA TYR A 121 -3.53 -4.56 15.66
C TYR A 121 -3.85 -3.28 14.91
N LEU A 122 -4.80 -3.37 14.00
CA LEU A 122 -5.29 -2.25 13.21
C LEU A 122 -6.63 -1.73 13.74
N ASN A 123 -6.70 -0.41 13.96
CA ASN A 123 -7.97 0.26 14.24
C ASN A 123 -8.82 0.41 12.95
N GLN A 124 -10.15 0.40 13.09
CA GLN A 124 -11.13 0.42 11.99
C GLN A 124 -10.94 1.53 10.93
N ARG A 125 -10.26 2.64 11.27
CA ARG A 125 -10.01 3.76 10.35
C ARG A 125 -8.73 3.63 9.55
N VAL A 126 -8.00 2.55 9.77
CA VAL A 126 -6.76 2.23 9.05
C VAL A 126 -6.98 1.01 8.18
N GLY A 127 -6.58 1.08 6.93
CA GLY A 127 -6.55 -0.05 6.01
C GLY A 127 -5.14 -0.62 5.90
N ASN A 128 -5.02 -1.93 5.71
CA ASN A 128 -3.80 -2.62 5.33
C ASN A 128 -3.89 -3.03 3.85
N ILE A 129 -2.94 -2.59 3.04
CA ILE A 129 -2.81 -2.98 1.63
C ILE A 129 -1.81 -4.14 1.56
N LYS A 130 -2.29 -5.34 1.82
CA LYS A 130 -1.48 -6.55 1.99
C LYS A 130 -1.24 -7.25 0.67
N ILE A 131 0.02 -7.47 0.30
CA ILE A 131 0.38 -8.22 -0.92
C ILE A 131 -0.01 -9.69 -0.76
N LEU A 132 -0.71 -10.24 -1.76
CA LEU A 132 -1.12 -11.64 -1.80
C LEU A 132 0.06 -12.56 -2.08
N ASN A 133 0.94 -12.16 -3.00
CA ASN A 133 2.13 -12.94 -3.37
C ASN A 133 3.33 -12.03 -3.69
N LYS A 134 4.34 -12.06 -2.83
CA LYS A 134 5.56 -11.25 -2.95
C LYS A 134 6.48 -11.68 -4.11
N SER A 135 6.24 -12.82 -4.75
CA SER A 135 6.97 -13.21 -5.95
C SER A 135 6.43 -12.54 -7.23
N LEU A 136 5.25 -11.93 -7.14
CA LEU A 136 4.58 -11.25 -8.26
C LEU A 136 4.68 -9.73 -8.14
N LEU A 137 4.56 -9.23 -6.92
CA LEU A 137 4.56 -7.81 -6.61
C LEU A 137 5.60 -7.48 -5.54
N SER A 138 6.56 -6.64 -5.90
CA SER A 138 7.53 -6.09 -4.96
C SER A 138 6.83 -5.15 -3.96
N PRO A 139 7.10 -5.26 -2.64
CA PRO A 139 6.59 -4.32 -1.64
C PRO A 139 6.94 -2.87 -1.95
N ASP A 140 8.16 -2.61 -2.38
CA ASP A 140 8.61 -1.25 -2.67
C ASP A 140 7.95 -0.67 -3.93
N TYR A 141 7.67 -1.52 -4.94
CA TYR A 141 6.92 -1.07 -6.11
C TYR A 141 5.47 -0.76 -5.76
N ARG A 142 4.79 -1.61 -4.94
CA ARG A 142 3.47 -1.29 -4.39
C ARG A 142 3.50 0.05 -3.65
N ASN A 143 4.47 0.26 -2.78
CA ASN A 143 4.58 1.49 -2.00
C ASN A 143 4.75 2.71 -2.92
N THR A 144 5.65 2.63 -3.89
CA THR A 144 5.89 3.70 -4.88
C THR A 144 4.62 4.00 -5.69
N TYR A 145 3.93 2.97 -6.16
CA TYR A 145 2.67 3.13 -6.87
C TYR A 145 1.61 3.81 -5.98
N MET A 146 1.42 3.34 -4.76
CA MET A 146 0.43 3.93 -3.85
C MET A 146 0.74 5.37 -3.49
N GLN A 147 2.02 5.75 -3.36
CA GLN A 147 2.42 7.14 -3.17
C GLN A 147 2.05 8.02 -4.39
N SER A 148 2.17 7.49 -5.61
CA SER A 148 1.75 8.23 -6.81
C SER A 148 0.23 8.42 -6.91
N LYS A 149 -0.57 7.68 -6.13
CA LYS A 149 -2.03 7.76 -6.11
C LYS A 149 -2.59 8.68 -5.02
N VAL A 150 -1.73 9.33 -4.22
CA VAL A 150 -2.18 10.17 -3.10
C VAL A 150 -3.15 11.26 -3.55
N ASP A 151 -2.85 12.00 -4.62
CA ASP A 151 -3.71 13.08 -5.10
C ASP A 151 -5.06 12.55 -5.59
N GLU A 152 -5.08 11.40 -6.27
CA GLU A 152 -6.33 10.73 -6.70
C GLU A 152 -7.15 10.27 -5.48
N ILE A 153 -6.49 9.67 -4.48
CA ILE A 153 -7.12 9.25 -3.23
C ILE A 153 -7.74 10.45 -2.52
N LEU A 154 -7.02 11.56 -2.40
CA LEU A 154 -7.52 12.79 -1.77
C LEU A 154 -8.71 13.35 -2.54
N LYS A 155 -8.61 13.44 -3.87
CA LYS A 155 -9.72 13.93 -4.72
C LYS A 155 -11.00 13.11 -4.53
N ILE A 156 -10.90 11.78 -4.47
CA ILE A 156 -12.03 10.90 -4.22
C ILE A 156 -12.55 11.06 -2.80
N ALA A 157 -11.66 11.06 -1.82
CA ALA A 157 -12.01 11.08 -0.41
C ALA A 157 -12.72 12.38 0.02
N TYR A 158 -12.31 13.51 -0.54
CA TYR A 158 -12.88 14.83 -0.23
C TYR A 158 -14.09 15.20 -1.10
N GLY A 159 -14.58 14.30 -1.94
CA GLY A 159 -15.82 14.47 -2.70
C GLY A 159 -17.10 14.39 -1.86
N GLY A 160 -17.01 14.02 -0.57
CA GLY A 160 -18.13 13.89 0.36
C GLY A 160 -18.05 14.85 1.55
N ALA A 161 -19.08 14.82 2.43
CA ALA A 161 -19.18 15.69 3.61
C ALA A 161 -18.05 15.43 4.65
N GLN A 162 -17.54 14.21 4.71
CA GLN A 162 -16.37 13.84 5.53
C GLN A 162 -15.38 13.04 4.68
N PRO A 163 -14.07 13.35 4.76
CA PRO A 163 -13.07 12.61 4.02
C PRO A 163 -13.10 11.13 4.37
N ASN A 164 -13.33 10.30 3.34
CA ASN A 164 -13.37 8.85 3.48
C ASN A 164 -13.05 8.15 2.16
N ILE A 165 -12.31 7.06 2.21
CA ILE A 165 -12.07 6.16 1.08
C ILE A 165 -12.27 4.72 1.51
N SER A 166 -12.92 3.92 0.66
CA SER A 166 -13.20 2.52 0.98
C SER A 166 -12.14 1.56 0.42
N ALA A 167 -12.02 0.38 1.03
CA ALA A 167 -11.17 -0.70 0.54
C ALA A 167 -11.52 -1.09 -0.92
N SER A 168 -12.81 -1.09 -1.27
CA SER A 168 -13.27 -1.38 -2.62
C SER A 168 -12.79 -0.35 -3.65
N VAL A 169 -12.82 0.94 -3.31
CA VAL A 169 -12.30 2.01 -4.19
C VAL A 169 -10.81 1.85 -4.42
N ILE A 170 -10.04 1.63 -3.36
CA ILE A 170 -8.58 1.40 -3.45
C ILE A 170 -8.29 0.15 -4.29
N GLY A 171 -9.01 -0.94 -4.03
CA GLY A 171 -8.84 -2.20 -4.77
C GLY A 171 -9.12 -2.08 -6.28
N ASN A 172 -9.99 -1.15 -6.67
CA ASN A 172 -10.35 -0.91 -8.07
C ASN A 172 -9.37 -0.01 -8.84
N PHE A 173 -8.32 0.49 -8.22
CA PHE A 173 -7.31 1.26 -8.96
C PHE A 173 -6.67 0.42 -10.06
N ASP A 174 -6.57 1.01 -11.25
CA ASP A 174 -5.85 0.43 -12.38
C ASP A 174 -4.37 0.38 -12.06
N PHE A 175 -3.83 -0.82 -12.02
CA PHE A 175 -2.46 -1.09 -11.62
C PHE A 175 -1.63 -1.55 -12.82
N PRO A 176 -0.74 -0.70 -13.36
CA PRO A 176 0.20 -1.11 -14.39
C PRO A 176 1.30 -1.97 -13.76
N LEU A 177 1.27 -3.27 -14.05
CA LEU A 177 2.20 -4.24 -13.52
C LEU A 177 3.37 -4.46 -14.48
N PRO A 178 4.61 -4.07 -14.13
CA PRO A 178 5.81 -4.43 -14.86
C PRO A 178 6.24 -5.88 -14.62
N PRO A 179 7.12 -6.44 -15.46
CA PRO A 179 7.92 -7.61 -15.11
C PRO A 179 8.59 -7.45 -13.75
N TYR A 180 8.66 -8.50 -12.94
CA TYR A 180 9.12 -8.38 -11.54
C TYR A 180 10.51 -7.72 -11.38
N LYS A 181 11.47 -8.09 -12.23
CA LYS A 181 12.81 -7.48 -12.20
C LYS A 181 12.77 -5.99 -12.58
N GLU A 182 11.86 -5.60 -13.47
CA GLU A 182 11.67 -4.21 -13.85
C GLU A 182 11.07 -3.40 -12.71
N GLN A 183 10.14 -3.96 -11.91
CA GLN A 183 9.65 -3.32 -10.68
C GLN A 183 10.82 -2.88 -9.78
N ILE A 184 11.81 -3.76 -9.58
CA ILE A 184 12.98 -3.47 -8.75
C ILE A 184 13.84 -2.35 -9.36
N ARG A 185 14.03 -2.35 -10.70
CA ARG A 185 14.79 -1.29 -11.39
C ARG A 185 14.11 0.06 -11.31
N ILE A 186 12.77 0.09 -11.46
CA ILE A 186 11.98 1.32 -11.34
C ILE A 186 12.15 1.92 -9.94
N VAL A 187 11.95 1.11 -8.89
CA VAL A 187 12.08 1.57 -7.49
C VAL A 187 13.46 2.15 -7.23
N LYS A 188 14.53 1.44 -7.61
CA LYS A 188 15.90 1.93 -7.44
C LYS A 188 16.14 3.27 -8.15
N THR A 189 15.54 3.43 -9.33
CA THR A 189 15.68 4.70 -10.09
C THR A 189 14.93 5.83 -9.42
N VAL A 190 13.70 5.60 -8.97
CA VAL A 190 12.89 6.56 -8.23
C VAL A 190 13.61 7.00 -6.96
N GLN A 191 14.07 6.06 -6.14
CA GLN A 191 14.83 6.35 -4.91
C GLN A 191 16.07 7.18 -5.17
N ARG A 192 16.83 6.85 -6.23
CA ARG A 192 18.01 7.63 -6.60
C ARG A 192 17.67 9.06 -6.99
N ILE A 193 16.59 9.27 -7.75
CA ILE A 193 16.16 10.62 -8.17
C ILE A 193 15.74 11.44 -6.94
N PHE A 194 14.92 10.89 -6.06
CA PHE A 194 14.52 11.58 -4.83
C PHE A 194 15.71 11.89 -3.93
N GLY A 195 16.63 10.93 -3.72
CA GLY A 195 17.84 11.20 -2.95
C GLY A 195 18.73 12.30 -3.54
N GLN A 196 18.78 12.47 -4.86
CA GLN A 196 19.48 13.59 -5.50
C GLN A 196 18.75 14.92 -5.27
N LEU A 197 17.41 14.92 -5.29
CA LEU A 197 16.61 16.11 -5.01
C LEU A 197 16.77 16.57 -3.57
N ASP A 198 16.78 15.64 -2.62
CA ASP A 198 16.98 15.94 -1.19
C ASP A 198 18.33 16.63 -0.96
N VAL A 199 19.42 16.10 -1.55
CA VAL A 199 20.75 16.73 -1.45
C VAL A 199 20.75 18.14 -2.02
N ILE A 200 20.07 18.39 -3.13
CA ILE A 200 19.97 19.74 -3.72
C ILE A 200 19.19 20.66 -2.78
N THR A 201 18.08 20.19 -2.23
CA THR A 201 17.23 20.98 -1.34
C THR A 201 17.95 21.34 -0.03
N GLU A 202 18.75 20.44 0.52
CA GLU A 202 19.57 20.68 1.73
C GLU A 202 20.74 21.65 1.47
N SER A 203 21.12 21.85 0.21
CA SER A 203 22.23 22.73 -0.18
C SER A 203 21.80 24.18 -0.49
N LEU A 204 20.48 24.46 -0.49
CA LEU A 204 19.88 25.79 -0.71
C LEU A 204 19.52 26.48 0.60
#